data_424bf062806cf360b36cea72503ea58d
#
_entry.id   424bf062806cf360b36cea72503ea58d
#
_cell.length_a   1.000
_cell.length_b   1.000
_cell.length_c   1.000
_cell.angle_alpha   90.00
_cell.angle_beta   90.00
_cell.angle_gamma   90.00
#
_symmetry.space_group_name_H-M   'P 1'
#
loop_
_entity.id
_entity.type
_entity.pdbx_description
1 polymer ?
#
loop_
_entity_poly.entity_id
_entity_poly.type
_entity_poly.pdbx_seq_one_letter_code
_entity_poly.pdbx_strand_id
1 'polypeptide(L)'
;MKFKKILSAIVALSCLTGCVRTNFSSEHEAITIMAPYLDCDKFEKLVHEKYPEINLKIVSYSGANTTTYLQNMSAANDLPDICTQTIYDPHVNDMSDKLIDLSGYGFTDNYVESRLQEVSDNGAIYMLPSAYSCLGITYNKTLFEKYGWSLPTNYGELEELSKKAKEAGVQFALCQIEYPGYGFQYMCNIADTGFLGTLQGKRWQLDYLSGKANISNTKEMLDCMEYIKKWKELGMFSLSKNPQDDDLTRQEFMEGNTLFLLGSKNSIGETDDTKDNYGLMPYISKDGSQNVYILNISRFHGLSKKLEKDPQKLEDALKVMGILSSVEGIQALYDDSTLKASILPFKDWNAKDTYYADIADDINKGNTAPLIYAGWENTLVNTGYRMLEYIQNEASIEDVIKQLDVDQESVVNHKPDVITKTTEMISQKSCAKLIGQCFMEATDSDASLISLGKWIRGNSKDQNSDGVNGKLYAQDIAEQDLCTILPTSWYGTIQTVKLTGKEIKELHKEGYDKYETGKTYHYVLIKNKKLKDNQTYKVAICGADRDLELEDSGVVGMDAAKTFFSRYKTLSEADAQ
;
A
#
# COMPACT_ATOMS: atom_id res chain seq x y z
N MET A 1 11.98 -36.67 59.81
CA MET A 1 11.73 -37.26 58.49
C MET A 1 10.39 -36.75 57.92
N LYS A 2 10.24 -35.43 57.73
CA LYS A 2 9.01 -34.79 57.13
C LYS A 2 9.27 -33.44 56.44
N PHE A 3 10.48 -33.24 55.91
CA PHE A 3 10.84 -31.95 55.25
C PHE A 3 11.34 -32.08 53.81
N LYS A 4 11.22 -33.25 53.18
CA LYS A 4 11.68 -33.49 51.80
C LYS A 4 10.57 -33.68 50.74
N LYS A 5 9.29 -33.45 51.10
CA LYS A 5 8.17 -33.61 50.15
C LYS A 5 7.47 -32.32 49.74
N ILE A 6 7.94 -31.16 50.20
CA ILE A 6 7.33 -29.86 49.83
C ILE A 6 8.14 -29.14 48.74
N LEU A 7 9.41 -29.53 48.49
CA LEU A 7 10.25 -28.87 47.47
C LEU A 7 10.06 -29.43 46.05
N SER A 8 9.36 -30.54 45.87
CA SER A 8 9.11 -31.13 44.54
C SER A 8 7.79 -30.67 43.89
N ALA A 9 6.95 -29.94 44.62
CA ALA A 9 5.68 -29.41 44.09
C ALA A 9 5.79 -27.98 43.55
N ILE A 10 6.89 -27.26 43.86
CA ILE A 10 7.09 -25.85 43.41
C ILE A 10 7.87 -25.77 42.10
N VAL A 11 8.63 -26.81 41.75
CA VAL A 11 9.39 -26.84 40.47
C VAL A 11 8.55 -27.33 39.29
N ALA A 12 7.40 -27.98 39.56
CA ALA A 12 6.48 -28.44 38.49
C ALA A 12 5.44 -27.38 38.07
N LEU A 13 5.39 -26.20 38.74
CA LEU A 13 4.43 -25.14 38.39
C LEU A 13 5.06 -23.98 37.59
N SER A 14 6.34 -24.03 37.31
CA SER A 14 7.06 -23.00 36.56
C SER A 14 7.39 -23.34 35.09
N CYS A 15 6.89 -24.49 34.59
CA CYS A 15 7.06 -24.90 33.19
C CYS A 15 5.74 -25.01 32.40
N LEU A 16 4.65 -24.40 32.89
CA LEU A 16 3.36 -24.34 32.20
C LEU A 16 2.94 -22.90 31.86
N THR A 17 3.90 -22.00 31.65
CA THR A 17 3.65 -20.74 30.94
C THR A 17 3.94 -20.92 29.45
N GLY A 18 3.46 -22.00 28.89
CA GLY A 18 3.32 -22.19 27.46
C GLY A 18 1.89 -21.85 27.08
N CYS A 19 1.71 -20.70 26.41
CA CYS A 19 0.55 -20.33 25.59
C CYS A 19 -0.82 -20.79 26.14
N VAL A 20 -1.29 -20.18 27.20
CA VAL A 20 -2.73 -20.15 27.45
C VAL A 20 -3.32 -19.18 26.43
N ARG A 21 -3.76 -19.69 25.28
CA ARG A 21 -4.82 -19.04 24.52
C ARG A 21 -6.04 -19.04 25.42
N THR A 22 -6.34 -17.93 26.02
CA THR A 22 -7.64 -17.67 26.60
C THR A 22 -8.64 -17.65 25.43
N ASN A 23 -9.37 -18.74 25.23
CA ASN A 23 -10.61 -18.70 24.48
C ASN A 23 -11.58 -17.86 25.32
N PHE A 24 -11.57 -16.55 25.09
CA PHE A 24 -12.58 -15.66 25.62
C PHE A 24 -13.84 -15.95 24.80
N SER A 25 -14.83 -16.60 25.39
CA SER A 25 -16.19 -16.58 24.89
C SER A 25 -16.75 -15.18 25.24
N SER A 26 -16.63 -14.22 24.32
CA SER A 26 -17.36 -12.97 24.45
C SER A 26 -18.84 -13.25 24.19
N GLU A 27 -19.71 -12.58 24.94
CA GLU A 27 -21.15 -12.61 24.69
C GLU A 27 -21.52 -11.86 23.40
N HIS A 28 -20.58 -11.06 22.86
CA HIS A 28 -20.79 -10.19 21.70
C HIS A 28 -20.22 -10.83 20.41
N GLU A 29 -20.89 -10.57 19.30
CA GLU A 29 -20.39 -10.95 17.97
C GLU A 29 -19.11 -10.18 17.66
N ALA A 30 -18.10 -10.86 17.10
CA ALA A 30 -16.82 -10.24 16.78
C ALA A 30 -16.98 -9.10 15.75
N ILE A 31 -16.28 -7.99 15.96
CA ILE A 31 -16.17 -6.89 15.01
C ILE A 31 -15.19 -7.26 13.91
N THR A 32 -15.66 -7.28 12.67
CA THR A 32 -14.81 -7.50 11.51
C THR A 32 -14.12 -6.21 11.11
N ILE A 33 -12.79 -6.22 11.06
CA ILE A 33 -11.97 -5.09 10.62
C ILE A 33 -11.12 -5.49 9.41
N MET A 34 -11.16 -4.70 8.35
CA MET A 34 -10.31 -4.88 7.18
C MET A 34 -8.92 -4.31 7.47
N ALA A 35 -7.90 -5.16 7.36
CA ALA A 35 -6.52 -4.75 7.62
C ALA A 35 -5.60 -5.34 6.54
N PRO A 36 -5.06 -4.50 5.64
CA PRO A 36 -4.08 -4.95 4.66
C PRO A 36 -2.68 -4.97 5.28
N TYR A 37 -1.89 -5.99 4.97
CA TYR A 37 -0.45 -6.08 5.26
C TYR A 37 -0.03 -5.88 6.73
N LEU A 38 -0.97 -5.79 7.66
CA LEU A 38 -0.66 -5.47 9.03
C LEU A 38 -0.82 -6.70 9.91
N ASP A 39 0.19 -6.95 10.72
CA ASP A 39 0.02 -7.69 11.96
C ASP A 39 -0.66 -6.75 12.96
N CYS A 40 -1.80 -7.16 13.51
CA CYS A 40 -2.63 -6.30 14.36
C CYS A 40 -2.60 -6.76 15.82
N ASP A 41 -1.67 -7.61 16.23
CA ASP A 41 -1.65 -8.22 17.57
C ASP A 41 -1.62 -7.18 18.69
N LYS A 42 -0.86 -6.09 18.55
CA LYS A 42 -0.83 -5.00 19.55
C LYS A 42 -2.13 -4.21 19.57
N PHE A 43 -2.71 -3.98 18.40
CA PHE A 43 -4.02 -3.30 18.32
C PHE A 43 -5.13 -4.19 18.91
N GLU A 44 -5.16 -5.47 18.58
CA GLU A 44 -6.11 -6.42 19.18
C GLU A 44 -5.98 -6.47 20.70
N LYS A 45 -4.75 -6.50 21.21
CA LYS A 45 -4.46 -6.46 22.64
C LYS A 45 -4.98 -5.16 23.28
N LEU A 46 -4.73 -4.00 22.67
CA LEU A 46 -5.21 -2.72 23.18
C LEU A 46 -6.73 -2.64 23.23
N VAL A 47 -7.41 -3.13 22.16
CA VAL A 47 -8.88 -3.20 22.14
C VAL A 47 -9.38 -4.06 23.29
N HIS A 48 -8.79 -5.23 23.48
CA HIS A 48 -9.20 -6.15 24.55
C HIS A 48 -8.91 -5.63 25.97
N GLU A 49 -7.81 -4.89 26.16
CA GLU A 49 -7.48 -4.22 27.43
C GLU A 49 -8.51 -3.13 27.79
N LYS A 50 -8.99 -2.37 26.81
CA LYS A 50 -9.98 -1.31 27.00
C LYS A 50 -11.42 -1.85 27.06
N TYR A 51 -11.73 -2.87 26.29
CA TYR A 51 -13.05 -3.45 26.09
C TYR A 51 -12.93 -4.98 26.03
N PRO A 52 -12.85 -5.67 27.18
CA PRO A 52 -12.66 -7.12 27.23
C PRO A 52 -13.75 -7.95 26.55
N GLU A 53 -14.95 -7.34 26.39
CA GLU A 53 -16.09 -7.96 25.71
C GLU A 53 -15.98 -7.96 24.19
N ILE A 54 -15.08 -7.14 23.61
CA ILE A 54 -14.95 -6.98 22.15
C ILE A 54 -13.86 -7.90 21.62
N ASN A 55 -14.22 -8.76 20.67
CA ASN A 55 -13.28 -9.53 19.85
C ASN A 55 -13.19 -8.91 18.46
N LEU A 56 -11.99 -8.91 17.89
CA LEU A 56 -11.76 -8.52 16.51
C LEU A 56 -11.61 -9.75 15.61
N LYS A 57 -12.16 -9.67 14.43
CA LYS A 57 -11.90 -10.58 13.33
C LYS A 57 -11.27 -9.84 12.18
N ILE A 58 -9.97 -10.10 11.96
CA ILE A 58 -9.26 -9.45 10.88
C ILE A 58 -9.68 -10.04 9.53
N VAL A 59 -10.12 -9.17 8.62
CA VAL A 59 -10.40 -9.46 7.22
C VAL A 59 -9.22 -8.96 6.41
N SER A 60 -8.29 -9.84 6.10
CA SER A 60 -7.13 -9.50 5.26
C SER A 60 -7.57 -9.35 3.81
N TYR A 61 -6.85 -8.51 3.06
CA TYR A 61 -6.95 -8.46 1.61
C TYR A 61 -5.54 -8.36 1.01
N SER A 62 -5.37 -8.95 -0.15
CA SER A 62 -4.18 -8.79 -0.96
C SER A 62 -4.48 -7.91 -2.16
N GLY A 63 -3.44 -7.43 -2.78
CA GLY A 63 -3.53 -6.80 -4.06
C GLY A 63 -3.42 -5.28 -4.05
N ALA A 64 -3.11 -4.79 -5.23
CA ALA A 64 -2.88 -3.38 -5.49
C ALA A 64 -4.18 -2.57 -5.57
N ASN A 65 -5.33 -3.22 -5.78
CA ASN A 65 -6.60 -2.53 -6.02
C ASN A 65 -7.62 -2.72 -4.89
N THR A 66 -7.32 -2.10 -3.75
CA THR A 66 -8.22 -2.12 -2.58
C THR A 66 -9.54 -1.41 -2.84
N THR A 67 -9.56 -0.40 -3.70
CA THR A 67 -10.76 0.35 -4.07
C THR A 67 -11.74 -0.55 -4.81
N THR A 68 -11.30 -1.25 -5.85
CA THR A 68 -12.16 -2.22 -6.58
C THR A 68 -12.66 -3.31 -5.65
N TYR A 69 -11.79 -3.85 -4.77
CA TYR A 69 -12.21 -4.90 -3.84
C TYR A 69 -13.30 -4.41 -2.88
N LEU A 70 -13.14 -3.22 -2.30
CA LEU A 70 -14.15 -2.62 -1.43
C LEU A 70 -15.46 -2.34 -2.18
N GLN A 71 -15.40 -1.88 -3.43
CA GLN A 71 -16.58 -1.68 -4.27
C GLN A 71 -17.33 -3.00 -4.53
N ASN A 72 -16.61 -4.08 -4.86
CA ASN A 72 -17.20 -5.39 -5.09
C ASN A 72 -17.84 -5.96 -3.81
N MET A 73 -17.16 -5.85 -2.65
CA MET A 73 -17.72 -6.21 -1.35
C MET A 73 -18.99 -5.41 -1.05
N SER A 74 -18.96 -4.12 -1.33
CA SER A 74 -20.09 -3.20 -1.15
C SER A 74 -21.29 -3.61 -2.01
N ALA A 75 -21.08 -3.87 -3.30
CA ALA A 75 -22.13 -4.31 -4.21
C ALA A 75 -22.76 -5.64 -3.77
N ALA A 76 -21.98 -6.55 -3.19
CA ALA A 76 -22.42 -7.84 -2.67
C ALA A 76 -23.00 -7.79 -1.24
N ASN A 77 -23.03 -6.61 -0.59
CA ASN A 77 -23.37 -6.44 0.83
C ASN A 77 -22.49 -7.29 1.78
N ASP A 78 -21.23 -7.50 1.42
CA ASP A 78 -20.22 -8.29 2.18
C ASP A 78 -19.17 -7.38 2.83
N LEU A 79 -19.45 -6.09 3.02
CA LEU A 79 -18.54 -5.16 3.69
C LEU A 79 -18.23 -5.63 5.12
N PRO A 80 -16.97 -5.55 5.58
CA PRO A 80 -16.64 -5.71 7.00
C PRO A 80 -17.30 -4.61 7.84
N ASP A 81 -17.30 -4.76 9.16
CA ASP A 81 -17.89 -3.75 10.06
C ASP A 81 -17.07 -2.46 10.04
N ILE A 82 -15.73 -2.59 10.05
CA ILE A 82 -14.79 -1.49 9.85
C ILE A 82 -14.10 -1.70 8.51
N CYS A 83 -14.41 -0.84 7.56
CA CYS A 83 -13.80 -0.82 6.24
C CYS A 83 -12.48 -0.06 6.28
N THR A 84 -11.50 -0.51 5.50
CA THR A 84 -10.22 0.18 5.31
C THR A 84 -9.95 0.36 3.84
N GLN A 85 -9.49 1.54 3.45
CA GLN A 85 -9.12 1.88 2.08
C GLN A 85 -7.77 2.58 2.05
N THR A 86 -7.01 2.39 0.98
CA THR A 86 -5.68 3.03 0.80
C THR A 86 -5.77 4.31 -0.02
N ILE A 87 -6.77 4.42 -0.89
CA ILE A 87 -7.00 5.58 -1.74
C ILE A 87 -8.45 6.01 -1.56
N TYR A 88 -8.66 7.23 -1.11
CA TYR A 88 -9.99 7.79 -0.90
C TYR A 88 -9.99 9.30 -1.13
N ASP A 89 -10.91 9.76 -1.95
CA ASP A 89 -11.29 11.15 -2.10
C ASP A 89 -12.83 11.22 -2.05
N PRO A 90 -13.42 11.95 -1.12
CA PRO A 90 -14.87 11.99 -0.95
C PRO A 90 -15.60 12.53 -2.18
N HIS A 91 -14.94 13.35 -3.01
CA HIS A 91 -15.52 13.92 -4.24
C HIS A 91 -15.47 12.96 -5.44
N VAL A 92 -14.67 11.89 -5.35
CA VAL A 92 -14.50 10.87 -6.39
C VAL A 92 -15.17 9.55 -5.97
N ASN A 93 -15.03 9.18 -4.70
CA ASN A 93 -15.49 7.91 -4.16
C ASN A 93 -16.69 8.14 -3.22
N ASP A 94 -17.90 8.30 -3.76
CA ASP A 94 -19.11 8.42 -2.93
C ASP A 94 -19.39 7.13 -2.16
N MET A 95 -19.31 7.21 -0.84
CA MET A 95 -19.56 6.11 0.09
C MET A 95 -20.80 6.34 0.97
N SER A 96 -21.60 7.37 0.69
CA SER A 96 -22.75 7.78 1.49
C SER A 96 -23.82 6.70 1.66
N ASP A 97 -24.01 5.86 0.65
CA ASP A 97 -24.97 4.75 0.69
C ASP A 97 -24.46 3.53 1.47
N LYS A 98 -23.18 3.45 1.75
CA LYS A 98 -22.50 2.24 2.24
C LYS A 98 -21.90 2.40 3.63
N LEU A 99 -21.48 3.60 3.96
CA LEU A 99 -20.82 3.91 5.23
C LEU A 99 -21.66 4.87 6.08
N ILE A 100 -21.43 4.82 7.37
CA ILE A 100 -22.04 5.73 8.36
C ILE A 100 -21.33 7.08 8.28
N ASP A 101 -22.09 8.17 8.31
CA ASP A 101 -21.52 9.51 8.50
C ASP A 101 -20.95 9.66 9.91
N LEU A 102 -19.63 9.86 9.98
CA LEU A 102 -18.90 9.95 11.24
C LEU A 102 -18.76 11.37 11.78
N SER A 103 -19.21 12.39 11.05
CA SER A 103 -19.03 13.80 11.41
C SER A 103 -19.64 14.19 12.76
N GLY A 104 -20.69 13.48 13.22
CA GLY A 104 -21.38 13.73 14.49
C GLY A 104 -20.82 13.00 15.71
N TYR A 105 -19.77 12.19 15.57
CA TYR A 105 -19.25 11.41 16.69
C TYR A 105 -18.09 12.10 17.40
N GLY A 106 -18.07 12.06 18.74
CA GLY A 106 -17.11 12.79 19.58
C GLY A 106 -15.64 12.44 19.36
N PHE A 107 -15.32 11.28 18.81
CA PHE A 107 -13.93 10.94 18.49
C PHE A 107 -13.35 11.78 17.32
N THR A 108 -14.19 12.43 16.51
CA THR A 108 -13.72 13.37 15.49
C THR A 108 -13.09 14.63 16.09
N ASP A 109 -13.45 14.98 17.33
CA ASP A 109 -12.86 16.10 18.06
C ASP A 109 -11.36 15.93 18.33
N ASN A 110 -10.83 14.71 18.25
CA ASN A 110 -9.40 14.42 18.41
C ASN A 110 -8.58 14.89 17.21
N TYR A 111 -9.20 15.03 16.05
CA TYR A 111 -8.50 15.34 14.79
C TYR A 111 -8.20 16.83 14.64
N VAL A 112 -7.11 17.12 13.93
CA VAL A 112 -6.85 18.47 13.42
C VAL A 112 -7.90 18.80 12.35
N GLU A 113 -8.50 19.96 12.42
CA GLU A 113 -9.63 20.34 11.56
C GLU A 113 -9.31 20.24 10.06
N SER A 114 -8.12 20.70 9.63
CA SER A 114 -7.71 20.61 8.23
C SER A 114 -7.67 19.17 7.71
N ARG A 115 -7.37 18.18 8.58
CA ARG A 115 -7.34 16.76 8.22
C ARG A 115 -8.73 16.16 8.04
N LEU A 116 -9.72 16.67 8.78
CA LEU A 116 -11.12 16.32 8.56
C LEU A 116 -11.68 16.98 7.29
N GLN A 117 -11.26 18.20 6.99
CA GLN A 117 -11.69 18.90 5.77
C GLN A 117 -11.22 18.17 4.50
N GLU A 118 -10.03 17.55 4.50
CA GLU A 118 -9.51 16.77 3.39
C GLU A 118 -10.40 15.57 3.01
N VAL A 119 -11.14 15.03 3.97
CA VAL A 119 -11.99 13.82 3.82
C VAL A 119 -13.49 14.12 3.94
N SER A 120 -13.87 15.40 3.99
CA SER A 120 -15.25 15.84 4.11
C SER A 120 -15.86 16.18 2.75
N ASP A 121 -17.08 15.71 2.52
CA ASP A 121 -17.94 16.18 1.44
C ASP A 121 -19.21 16.81 2.02
N ASN A 122 -19.42 18.08 1.75
CA ASN A 122 -20.57 18.86 2.25
C ASN A 122 -20.79 18.73 3.78
N GLY A 123 -19.73 18.54 4.55
CA GLY A 123 -19.74 18.37 6.00
C GLY A 123 -19.90 16.93 6.48
N ALA A 124 -20.23 15.98 5.62
CA ALA A 124 -20.28 14.56 5.96
C ALA A 124 -18.86 13.94 5.87
N ILE A 125 -18.58 12.98 6.74
CA ILE A 125 -17.29 12.27 6.80
C ILE A 125 -17.58 10.77 6.85
N TYR A 126 -17.27 10.05 5.78
CA TYR A 126 -17.52 8.60 5.70
C TYR A 126 -16.29 7.75 6.02
N MET A 127 -15.08 8.32 5.85
CA MET A 127 -13.83 7.66 6.20
C MET A 127 -12.89 8.64 6.90
N LEU A 128 -12.24 8.19 7.96
CA LEU A 128 -11.29 8.97 8.75
C LEU A 128 -9.85 8.59 8.39
N PRO A 129 -8.94 9.56 8.23
CA PRO A 129 -7.53 9.27 7.97
C PRO A 129 -6.86 8.68 9.22
N SER A 130 -5.97 7.70 9.02
CA SER A 130 -5.27 7.05 10.13
C SER A 130 -3.89 7.66 10.39
N ALA A 131 -3.07 7.76 9.34
CA ALA A 131 -1.71 8.25 9.43
C ALA A 131 -1.27 8.77 8.07
N TYR A 132 -0.25 9.62 8.06
CA TYR A 132 0.34 10.18 6.85
C TYR A 132 1.82 9.82 6.79
N SER A 133 2.31 9.51 5.61
CA SER A 133 3.71 9.69 5.26
C SER A 133 3.88 11.06 4.61
N CYS A 134 5.00 11.71 4.89
CA CYS A 134 5.33 12.99 4.28
C CYS A 134 6.35 12.76 3.17
N LEU A 135 5.99 13.16 1.97
CA LEU A 135 6.87 13.11 0.82
C LEU A 135 7.44 14.49 0.55
N GLY A 136 8.72 14.51 0.29
CA GLY A 136 9.47 15.68 -0.11
C GLY A 136 10.69 15.22 -0.88
N ILE A 137 11.65 16.13 -1.04
CA ILE A 137 12.93 15.83 -1.65
C ILE A 137 13.94 15.64 -0.53
N THR A 138 14.46 14.42 -0.39
CA THR A 138 15.51 14.16 0.60
C THR A 138 16.78 14.88 0.18
N TYR A 139 17.47 15.52 1.12
CA TYR A 139 18.74 16.20 0.85
C TYR A 139 19.82 15.87 1.89
N ASN A 140 21.09 15.95 1.47
CA ASN A 140 22.25 15.71 2.31
C ASN A 140 22.67 17.00 3.05
N LYS A 141 22.26 17.15 4.32
CA LYS A 141 22.59 18.31 5.16
C LYS A 141 24.10 18.51 5.29
N THR A 142 24.88 17.44 5.44
CA THR A 142 26.33 17.48 5.60
C THR A 142 27.01 18.15 4.40
N LEU A 143 26.54 17.88 3.17
CA LEU A 143 27.05 18.55 1.98
C LEU A 143 26.68 20.03 1.93
N PHE A 144 25.44 20.39 2.29
CA PHE A 144 25.01 21.78 2.36
C PHE A 144 25.85 22.57 3.35
N GLU A 145 26.09 22.04 4.54
CA GLU A 145 26.94 22.64 5.58
C GLU A 145 28.38 22.75 5.11
N LYS A 146 28.94 21.69 4.52
CA LYS A 146 30.33 21.64 4.03
C LYS A 146 30.63 22.74 3.02
N TYR A 147 29.71 23.01 2.12
CA TYR A 147 29.90 24.00 1.05
C TYR A 147 29.29 25.37 1.37
N GLY A 148 28.59 25.51 2.49
CA GLY A 148 27.87 26.74 2.85
C GLY A 148 26.72 27.07 1.90
N TRP A 149 26.06 26.04 1.36
CA TRP A 149 24.93 26.21 0.47
C TRP A 149 23.61 26.30 1.24
N SER A 150 22.63 27.00 0.64
CA SER A 150 21.26 27.08 1.17
C SER A 150 20.34 26.23 0.33
N LEU A 151 19.26 25.70 0.94
CA LEU A 151 18.20 25.03 0.22
C LEU A 151 17.52 25.99 -0.76
N PRO A 152 17.25 25.56 -2.01
CA PRO A 152 16.54 26.38 -2.98
C PRO A 152 15.07 26.50 -2.61
N THR A 153 14.50 27.67 -2.78
CA THR A 153 13.08 27.97 -2.56
C THR A 153 12.31 28.25 -3.85
N ASN A 154 12.99 28.34 -4.99
CA ASN A 154 12.44 28.59 -6.32
C ASN A 154 13.37 28.04 -7.41
N TYR A 155 12.91 28.02 -8.66
CA TYR A 155 13.67 27.46 -9.77
C TYR A 155 14.95 28.22 -10.11
N GLY A 156 15.01 29.54 -9.88
CA GLY A 156 16.24 30.30 -10.06
C GLY A 156 17.35 29.87 -9.12
N GLU A 157 17.02 29.70 -7.85
CA GLU A 157 17.95 29.21 -6.83
C GLU A 157 18.36 27.75 -7.07
N LEU A 158 17.41 26.90 -7.53
CA LEU A 158 17.69 25.51 -7.89
C LEU A 158 18.70 25.44 -9.06
N GLU A 159 18.55 26.31 -10.07
CA GLU A 159 19.48 26.40 -11.21
C GLU A 159 20.88 26.85 -10.78
N GLU A 160 20.95 27.85 -9.90
CA GLU A 160 22.24 28.31 -9.37
C GLU A 160 22.94 27.23 -8.54
N LEU A 161 22.17 26.50 -7.73
CA LEU A 161 22.69 25.40 -6.93
C LEU A 161 23.18 24.24 -7.81
N SER A 162 22.49 23.92 -8.91
CA SER A 162 22.92 22.91 -9.87
C SER A 162 24.28 23.27 -10.50
N LYS A 163 24.49 24.54 -10.86
CA LYS A 163 25.78 25.01 -11.37
C LYS A 163 26.89 24.89 -10.33
N LYS A 164 26.63 25.31 -9.08
CA LYS A 164 27.59 25.20 -7.96
C LYS A 164 27.97 23.73 -7.66
N ALA A 165 26.98 22.84 -7.67
CA ALA A 165 27.20 21.40 -7.46
C ALA A 165 28.11 20.81 -8.55
N LYS A 166 27.84 21.15 -9.82
CA LYS A 166 28.66 20.72 -10.96
C LYS A 166 30.10 21.22 -10.85
N GLU A 167 30.30 22.49 -10.49
CA GLU A 167 31.63 23.09 -10.32
C GLU A 167 32.41 22.45 -9.16
N ALA A 168 31.69 22.03 -8.10
CA ALA A 168 32.27 21.33 -6.95
C ALA A 168 32.50 19.83 -7.17
N GLY A 169 32.06 19.26 -8.30
CA GLY A 169 32.13 17.82 -8.59
C GLY A 169 31.17 16.99 -7.71
N VAL A 170 30.08 17.61 -7.24
CA VAL A 170 29.04 16.96 -6.45
C VAL A 170 27.89 16.58 -7.38
N GLN A 171 27.40 15.36 -7.26
CA GLN A 171 26.22 14.90 -8.01
C GLN A 171 24.98 15.66 -7.52
N PHE A 172 24.19 16.19 -8.45
CA PHE A 172 23.09 17.06 -8.07
C PHE A 172 21.92 16.29 -7.46
N ALA A 173 21.45 15.24 -8.12
CA ALA A 173 20.38 14.41 -7.60
C ALA A 173 20.49 12.94 -8.07
N LEU A 174 19.73 12.08 -7.42
CA LEU A 174 19.34 10.74 -7.89
C LEU A 174 17.82 10.64 -7.81
N CYS A 175 17.22 9.85 -8.69
CA CYS A 175 15.79 9.53 -8.62
C CYS A 175 15.55 8.01 -8.64
N GLN A 176 14.58 7.56 -7.87
CA GLN A 176 14.11 6.17 -7.85
C GLN A 176 13.14 5.95 -9.01
N ILE A 177 13.27 4.80 -9.69
CA ILE A 177 12.45 4.46 -10.87
C ILE A 177 11.97 3.00 -10.91
N GLU A 178 12.16 2.24 -9.85
CA GLU A 178 11.77 0.83 -9.79
C GLU A 178 10.25 0.62 -9.98
N TYR A 179 9.45 1.59 -9.54
CA TYR A 179 8.01 1.49 -9.56
C TYR A 179 7.36 2.57 -10.44
N PRO A 180 6.44 2.22 -11.37
CA PRO A 180 5.82 3.21 -12.27
C PRO A 180 5.07 4.32 -11.55
N GLY A 181 4.52 4.03 -10.36
CA GLY A 181 3.89 5.04 -9.53
C GLY A 181 4.80 6.21 -9.16
N TYR A 182 6.13 6.03 -9.14
CA TYR A 182 7.06 7.15 -8.91
C TYR A 182 7.04 8.15 -10.05
N GLY A 183 7.02 7.68 -11.31
CA GLY A 183 6.92 8.57 -12.45
C GLY A 183 5.66 9.42 -12.40
N PHE A 184 4.52 8.81 -12.11
CA PHE A 184 3.26 9.52 -11.92
C PHE A 184 3.31 10.49 -10.74
N GLN A 185 3.89 10.06 -9.61
CA GLN A 185 4.05 10.87 -8.42
C GLN A 185 4.92 12.11 -8.67
N TYR A 186 6.07 11.98 -9.35
CA TYR A 186 6.92 13.12 -9.69
C TYR A 186 6.16 14.15 -10.54
N MET A 187 5.41 13.68 -11.54
CA MET A 187 4.58 14.55 -12.37
C MET A 187 3.53 15.29 -11.53
N CYS A 188 2.76 14.57 -10.71
CA CYS A 188 1.74 15.19 -9.88
C CYS A 188 2.31 16.12 -8.82
N ASN A 189 3.40 15.76 -8.13
CA ASN A 189 4.00 16.59 -7.09
C ASN A 189 4.55 17.91 -7.65
N ILE A 190 5.13 17.89 -8.86
CA ILE A 190 5.55 19.12 -9.56
C ILE A 190 4.32 19.92 -10.00
N ALA A 191 3.28 19.25 -10.50
CA ALA A 191 2.05 19.92 -10.90
C ALA A 191 1.25 20.50 -9.72
N ASP A 192 1.33 19.90 -8.52
CA ASP A 192 0.73 20.43 -7.29
C ASP A 192 1.28 21.81 -6.95
N THR A 193 2.57 22.03 -7.12
CA THR A 193 3.20 23.33 -6.85
C THR A 193 2.85 24.39 -7.89
N GLY A 194 2.37 23.99 -9.05
CA GLY A 194 2.01 24.90 -10.13
C GLY A 194 0.52 25.10 -10.37
N PHE A 195 -0.27 24.05 -10.19
CA PHE A 195 -1.67 24.06 -10.59
C PHE A 195 -2.58 23.13 -9.77
N LEU A 196 -2.26 21.83 -9.66
CA LEU A 196 -3.17 20.83 -9.08
C LEU A 196 -3.52 21.11 -7.61
N GLY A 197 -2.60 21.71 -6.85
CA GLY A 197 -2.84 22.14 -5.47
C GLY A 197 -3.79 23.34 -5.33
N THR A 198 -4.14 24.02 -6.43
CA THR A 198 -5.07 25.15 -6.44
C THR A 198 -6.54 24.68 -6.50
N LEU A 199 -7.48 25.55 -6.10
CA LEU A 199 -8.92 25.27 -6.26
C LEU A 199 -9.30 25.03 -7.73
N GLN A 200 -8.68 25.77 -8.68
CA GLN A 200 -8.89 25.56 -10.10
C GLN A 200 -8.35 24.18 -10.54
N GLY A 201 -7.18 23.80 -10.07
CA GLY A 201 -6.58 22.50 -10.36
C GLY A 201 -7.41 21.33 -9.83
N LYS A 202 -7.97 21.45 -8.61
CA LYS A 202 -8.88 20.43 -8.05
C LYS A 202 -10.16 20.29 -8.89
N ARG A 203 -10.75 21.38 -9.34
CA ARG A 203 -11.89 21.34 -10.27
C ARG A 203 -11.51 20.70 -11.60
N TRP A 204 -10.34 21.06 -12.12
CA TRP A 204 -9.83 20.47 -13.36
C TRP A 204 -9.64 18.95 -13.24
N GLN A 205 -9.17 18.44 -12.09
CA GLN A 205 -9.05 17.00 -11.87
C GLN A 205 -10.39 16.29 -12.00
N LEU A 206 -11.46 16.83 -11.42
CA LEU A 206 -12.82 16.29 -11.55
C LEU A 206 -13.32 16.36 -13.00
N ASP A 207 -13.03 17.44 -13.69
CA ASP A 207 -13.39 17.61 -15.11
C ASP A 207 -12.59 16.63 -15.99
N TYR A 208 -11.31 16.40 -15.69
CA TYR A 208 -10.49 15.40 -16.36
C TYR A 208 -11.07 13.99 -16.18
N LEU A 209 -11.37 13.59 -14.94
CA LEU A 209 -11.95 12.28 -14.62
C LEU A 209 -13.32 12.07 -15.25
N SER A 210 -14.09 13.14 -15.47
CA SER A 210 -15.42 13.08 -16.13
C SER A 210 -15.39 13.30 -17.65
N GLY A 211 -14.20 13.45 -18.25
CA GLY A 211 -14.02 13.66 -19.68
C GLY A 211 -14.36 15.06 -20.19
N LYS A 212 -14.55 16.03 -19.30
CA LYS A 212 -14.84 17.43 -19.66
C LYS A 212 -13.60 18.27 -19.94
N ALA A 213 -12.45 17.86 -19.42
CA ALA A 213 -11.16 18.49 -19.65
C ALA A 213 -10.12 17.43 -20.05
N ASN A 214 -9.09 17.82 -20.77
CA ASN A 214 -7.92 16.98 -21.08
C ASN A 214 -6.64 17.82 -20.95
N ILE A 215 -5.48 17.17 -20.95
CA ILE A 215 -4.22 17.85 -20.74
C ILE A 215 -3.81 18.69 -21.94
N SER A 216 -4.00 18.19 -23.16
CA SER A 216 -3.59 18.89 -24.40
C SER A 216 -4.27 20.23 -24.59
N ASN A 217 -5.44 20.46 -23.99
CA ASN A 217 -6.21 21.70 -24.08
C ASN A 217 -6.17 22.53 -22.78
N THR A 218 -5.37 22.13 -21.78
CA THR A 218 -5.27 22.85 -20.50
C THR A 218 -3.90 23.49 -20.38
N LYS A 219 -3.86 24.80 -20.57
CA LYS A 219 -2.61 25.55 -20.55
C LYS A 219 -1.82 25.37 -19.27
N GLU A 220 -2.49 25.39 -18.12
CA GLU A 220 -1.87 25.27 -16.80
C GLU A 220 -1.18 23.91 -16.63
N MET A 221 -1.78 22.83 -17.15
CA MET A 221 -1.14 21.50 -17.14
C MET A 221 0.03 21.43 -18.13
N LEU A 222 -0.09 22.03 -19.29
CA LEU A 222 1.04 22.12 -20.23
C LEU A 222 2.20 22.92 -19.63
N ASP A 223 1.93 24.00 -18.91
CA ASP A 223 2.95 24.74 -18.17
C ASP A 223 3.63 23.84 -17.11
N CYS A 224 2.88 22.96 -16.44
CA CYS A 224 3.46 21.97 -15.52
C CYS A 224 4.37 20.96 -16.23
N MET A 225 4.05 20.54 -17.44
CA MET A 225 4.94 19.68 -18.26
C MET A 225 6.25 20.40 -18.61
N GLU A 226 6.21 21.70 -18.86
CA GLU A 226 7.43 22.51 -19.04
C GLU A 226 8.26 22.59 -17.74
N TYR A 227 7.62 22.61 -16.56
CA TYR A 227 8.34 22.53 -15.27
C TYR A 227 9.06 21.19 -15.11
N ILE A 228 8.45 20.10 -15.53
CA ILE A 228 9.08 18.77 -15.53
C ILE A 228 10.32 18.75 -16.45
N LYS A 229 10.24 19.33 -17.65
CA LYS A 229 11.41 19.48 -18.54
C LYS A 229 12.53 20.25 -17.82
N LYS A 230 12.18 21.37 -17.17
CA LYS A 230 13.15 22.16 -16.43
C LYS A 230 13.83 21.37 -15.32
N TRP A 231 13.08 20.59 -14.54
CA TRP A 231 13.64 19.72 -13.51
C TRP A 231 14.63 18.70 -14.08
N LYS A 232 14.30 18.11 -15.23
CA LYS A 232 15.20 17.18 -15.92
C LYS A 232 16.48 17.88 -16.41
N GLU A 233 16.38 19.04 -17.03
CA GLU A 233 17.51 19.85 -17.49
C GLU A 233 18.47 20.22 -16.35
N LEU A 234 17.93 20.47 -15.16
CA LEU A 234 18.69 20.79 -13.97
C LEU A 234 19.36 19.57 -13.32
N GLY A 235 19.06 18.35 -13.79
CA GLY A 235 19.63 17.10 -13.29
C GLY A 235 18.91 16.51 -12.08
N MET A 236 17.65 16.91 -11.81
CA MET A 236 16.86 16.36 -10.71
C MET A 236 16.45 14.89 -10.95
N PHE A 237 16.35 14.47 -12.21
CA PHE A 237 16.02 13.10 -12.60
C PHE A 237 17.23 12.28 -13.05
N SER A 238 18.39 12.49 -12.40
CA SER A 238 19.58 11.68 -12.69
C SER A 238 19.41 10.24 -12.17
N LEU A 239 19.87 9.28 -12.96
CA LEU A 239 19.79 7.87 -12.63
C LEU A 239 21.00 7.42 -11.82
N SER A 240 20.79 6.46 -10.92
CA SER A 240 21.86 5.73 -10.23
C SER A 240 22.56 4.74 -11.16
N LYS A 241 23.63 4.12 -10.64
CA LYS A 241 24.30 3.00 -11.33
C LYS A 241 23.41 1.75 -11.48
N ASN A 242 22.42 1.61 -10.58
CA ASN A 242 21.46 0.50 -10.57
C ASN A 242 20.03 1.07 -10.48
N PRO A 243 19.52 1.72 -11.53
CA PRO A 243 18.31 2.51 -11.46
C PRO A 243 17.03 1.69 -11.27
N GLN A 244 17.08 0.36 -11.51
CA GLN A 244 15.94 -0.56 -11.33
C GLN A 244 15.89 -1.17 -9.91
N ASP A 245 16.74 -0.70 -8.99
CA ASP A 245 16.81 -1.16 -7.60
C ASP A 245 16.86 0.07 -6.69
N ASP A 246 15.75 0.33 -6.00
CA ASP A 246 15.60 1.50 -5.13
C ASP A 246 16.52 1.45 -3.91
N ASP A 247 16.82 0.24 -3.40
CA ASP A 247 17.71 0.09 -2.25
C ASP A 247 19.16 0.38 -2.64
N LEU A 248 19.60 -0.05 -3.83
CA LEU A 248 20.92 0.30 -4.36
C LEU A 248 21.00 1.79 -4.73
N THR A 249 19.93 2.37 -5.28
CA THR A 249 19.86 3.83 -5.52
C THR A 249 20.02 4.63 -4.23
N ARG A 250 19.36 4.20 -3.15
CA ARG A 250 19.49 4.80 -1.83
C ARG A 250 20.89 4.63 -1.26
N GLN A 251 21.49 3.45 -1.40
CA GLN A 251 22.88 3.20 -0.96
C GLN A 251 23.86 4.12 -1.69
N GLU A 252 23.71 4.29 -3.03
CA GLU A 252 24.53 5.23 -3.80
C GLU A 252 24.38 6.68 -3.28
N PHE A 253 23.16 7.12 -2.98
CA PHE A 253 22.94 8.42 -2.35
C PHE A 253 23.68 8.54 -1.01
N MET A 254 23.67 7.50 -0.21
CA MET A 254 24.33 7.43 1.11
C MET A 254 25.86 7.33 1.04
N GLU A 255 26.46 7.15 -0.16
CA GLU A 255 27.91 7.31 -0.35
C GLU A 255 28.40 8.75 -0.04
N GLY A 256 27.49 9.72 0.04
CA GLY A 256 27.75 11.07 0.55
C GLY A 256 28.29 12.05 -0.47
N ASN A 257 28.08 11.79 -1.79
CA ASN A 257 28.49 12.71 -2.85
C ASN A 257 27.31 13.25 -3.72
N THR A 258 26.08 13.07 -3.24
CA THR A 258 24.86 13.48 -3.95
C THR A 258 24.05 14.42 -3.07
N LEU A 259 23.52 15.53 -3.65
CA LEU A 259 22.77 16.52 -2.87
C LEU A 259 21.34 16.08 -2.60
N PHE A 260 20.63 15.56 -3.61
CA PHE A 260 19.20 15.26 -3.52
C PHE A 260 18.88 13.81 -3.89
N LEU A 261 17.86 13.26 -3.25
CA LEU A 261 17.24 12.00 -3.64
C LEU A 261 15.73 12.22 -3.80
N LEU A 262 15.21 11.94 -5.00
CA LEU A 262 13.78 11.87 -5.28
C LEU A 262 13.31 10.42 -5.14
N GLY A 263 12.27 10.21 -4.36
CA GLY A 263 11.69 8.87 -4.14
C GLY A 263 10.53 8.93 -3.16
N SER A 264 9.92 7.78 -2.92
CA SER A 264 8.76 7.68 -2.02
C SER A 264 9.11 7.40 -0.56
N LYS A 265 10.30 6.89 -0.30
CA LYS A 265 10.69 6.46 1.06
C LYS A 265 11.64 7.44 1.70
N ASN A 266 11.16 8.14 2.71
CA ASN A 266 11.98 9.00 3.60
C ASN A 266 12.76 8.17 4.64
N SER A 267 13.15 6.94 4.30
CA SER A 267 13.73 5.97 5.25
C SER A 267 15.19 6.24 5.61
N ILE A 268 15.79 7.29 5.06
CA ILE A 268 17.21 7.61 5.33
C ILE A 268 17.40 8.17 6.75
N GLY A 269 16.40 8.83 7.33
CA GLY A 269 16.48 9.41 8.67
C GLY A 269 16.37 8.41 9.84
N GLU A 270 16.08 7.15 9.56
CA GLU A 270 15.89 6.12 10.60
C GLU A 270 17.08 5.16 10.74
N THR A 271 18.13 5.32 9.95
CA THR A 271 19.31 4.43 10.00
C THR A 271 20.39 5.03 10.89
N ASP A 272 20.64 4.41 12.04
CA ASP A 272 21.69 4.81 13.01
C ASP A 272 23.13 4.76 12.45
N ASP A 273 23.35 4.23 11.26
CA ASP A 273 24.67 3.95 10.68
C ASP A 273 25.09 4.92 9.56
N THR A 274 24.41 6.05 9.38
CA THR A 274 24.78 7.01 8.33
C THR A 274 25.88 7.95 8.76
N LYS A 275 26.91 8.13 7.89
CA LYS A 275 27.98 9.11 8.13
C LYS A 275 27.52 10.57 7.99
N ASP A 276 26.48 10.79 7.22
CA ASP A 276 25.93 12.08 6.86
C ASP A 276 24.57 12.32 7.53
N ASN A 277 24.25 13.58 7.74
CA ASN A 277 22.92 14.01 8.16
C ASN A 277 22.05 14.32 6.95
N TYR A 278 20.79 13.90 7.00
CA TYR A 278 19.82 14.10 5.95
C TYR A 278 18.62 14.92 6.44
N GLY A 279 17.90 15.50 5.52
CA GLY A 279 16.68 16.24 5.78
C GLY A 279 15.70 16.12 4.65
N LEU A 280 14.52 16.69 4.83
CA LEU A 280 13.47 16.72 3.84
C LEU A 280 13.20 18.18 3.46
N MET A 281 13.15 18.50 2.17
CA MET A 281 12.69 19.79 1.66
C MET A 281 11.38 19.63 0.89
N PRO A 282 10.56 20.69 0.81
CA PRO A 282 9.31 20.63 0.04
C PRO A 282 9.59 20.52 -1.47
N TYR A 283 8.61 20.07 -2.23
CA TYR A 283 8.56 20.36 -3.65
C TYR A 283 8.38 21.86 -3.81
N ILE A 284 9.19 22.47 -4.70
CA ILE A 284 9.22 23.91 -4.88
C ILE A 284 8.49 24.34 -6.13
N SER A 285 7.80 25.47 -6.05
CA SER A 285 7.19 26.14 -7.20
C SER A 285 8.20 27.00 -7.94
N LYS A 286 7.83 27.42 -9.16
CA LYS A 286 8.71 28.24 -10.02
C LYS A 286 9.21 29.50 -9.32
N ASP A 287 8.33 30.17 -8.57
CA ASP A 287 8.59 31.45 -7.90
C ASP A 287 8.69 31.34 -6.36
N GLY A 288 8.55 30.12 -5.81
CA GLY A 288 8.58 29.87 -4.37
C GLY A 288 7.26 30.15 -3.64
N SER A 289 6.19 30.50 -4.33
CA SER A 289 4.92 30.88 -3.70
C SER A 289 4.09 29.71 -3.20
N GLN A 290 4.33 28.50 -3.73
CA GLN A 290 3.63 27.26 -3.39
C GLN A 290 4.59 26.09 -3.15
N ASN A 291 5.49 26.25 -2.20
CA ASN A 291 6.37 25.15 -1.77
C ASN A 291 5.61 24.25 -0.79
N VAL A 292 5.46 22.98 -1.13
CA VAL A 292 4.62 22.06 -0.35
C VAL A 292 5.30 20.72 -0.11
N TYR A 293 5.04 20.14 1.07
CA TYR A 293 5.25 18.74 1.32
C TYR A 293 4.01 17.97 0.88
N ILE A 294 4.18 16.78 0.33
CA ILE A 294 3.05 15.95 -0.10
C ILE A 294 2.71 14.98 1.02
N LEU A 295 1.49 15.03 1.51
CA LEU A 295 1.00 14.10 2.52
C LEU A 295 0.26 12.94 1.86
N ASN A 296 0.79 11.75 2.04
CA ASN A 296 0.15 10.51 1.60
C ASN A 296 -0.54 9.87 2.80
N ILE A 297 -1.85 9.75 2.76
CA ILE A 297 -2.62 9.07 3.80
C ILE A 297 -2.40 7.57 3.66
N SER A 298 -1.89 6.93 4.72
CA SER A 298 -1.56 5.51 4.68
C SER A 298 -2.81 4.64 4.61
N ARG A 299 -3.86 5.02 5.35
CA ARG A 299 -5.13 4.28 5.41
C ARG A 299 -6.26 5.22 5.81
N PHE A 300 -7.46 4.83 5.38
CA PHE A 300 -8.72 5.44 5.82
C PHE A 300 -9.57 4.36 6.47
N HIS A 301 -10.32 4.71 7.51
CA HIS A 301 -11.22 3.80 8.20
C HIS A 301 -12.64 4.36 8.22
N GLY A 302 -13.61 3.51 7.91
CA GLY A 302 -15.03 3.86 7.93
C GLY A 302 -15.89 2.74 8.50
N LEU A 303 -17.07 3.06 8.98
CA LEU A 303 -18.03 2.11 9.54
C LEU A 303 -19.09 1.72 8.50
N SER A 304 -19.30 0.43 8.30
CA SER A 304 -20.34 -0.08 7.41
C SER A 304 -21.74 0.28 7.90
N LYS A 305 -22.59 0.80 7.01
CA LYS A 305 -23.98 1.16 7.30
C LYS A 305 -24.86 -0.02 7.71
N LYS A 306 -24.43 -1.26 7.43
CA LYS A 306 -25.13 -2.47 7.91
C LYS A 306 -25.22 -2.54 9.44
N LEU A 307 -24.28 -1.89 10.17
CA LEU A 307 -24.25 -1.84 11.63
C LEU A 307 -25.46 -1.12 12.22
N GLU A 308 -26.12 -0.24 11.48
CA GLU A 308 -27.36 0.45 11.94
C GLU A 308 -28.49 -0.54 12.26
N LYS A 309 -28.41 -1.78 11.75
CA LYS A 309 -29.39 -2.85 12.01
C LYS A 309 -29.12 -3.64 13.28
N ASP A 310 -27.94 -3.48 13.87
CA ASP A 310 -27.50 -4.13 15.10
C ASP A 310 -26.94 -3.10 16.08
N PRO A 311 -27.74 -2.53 16.97
CA PRO A 311 -27.32 -1.47 17.88
C PRO A 311 -26.14 -1.86 18.79
N GLN A 312 -26.07 -3.13 19.25
CA GLN A 312 -25.00 -3.58 20.12
C GLN A 312 -23.68 -3.66 19.34
N LYS A 313 -23.73 -4.23 18.13
CA LYS A 313 -22.55 -4.32 17.27
C LYS A 313 -22.07 -2.95 16.79
N LEU A 314 -23.01 -2.01 16.55
CA LEU A 314 -22.67 -0.62 16.24
C LEU A 314 -21.96 0.04 17.41
N GLU A 315 -22.45 -0.11 18.65
CA GLU A 315 -21.80 0.44 19.84
C GLU A 315 -20.36 -0.10 19.97
N ASP A 316 -20.16 -1.41 19.80
CA ASP A 316 -18.85 -2.03 19.88
C ASP A 316 -17.91 -1.54 18.75
N ALA A 317 -18.42 -1.43 17.52
CA ALA A 317 -17.66 -0.88 16.40
C ALA A 317 -17.28 0.61 16.62
N LEU A 318 -18.15 1.40 17.22
CA LEU A 318 -17.86 2.80 17.59
C LEU A 318 -16.77 2.89 18.67
N LYS A 319 -16.74 1.97 19.65
CA LYS A 319 -15.64 1.87 20.63
C LYS A 319 -14.30 1.58 19.95
N VAL A 320 -14.28 0.66 18.98
CA VAL A 320 -13.07 0.35 18.20
C VAL A 320 -12.66 1.54 17.35
N MET A 321 -13.61 2.23 16.68
CA MET A 321 -13.32 3.47 15.93
C MET A 321 -12.77 4.58 16.84
N GLY A 322 -13.24 4.69 18.07
CA GLY A 322 -12.70 5.61 19.07
C GLY A 322 -11.22 5.32 19.39
N ILE A 323 -10.82 4.05 19.45
CA ILE A 323 -9.41 3.67 19.59
C ILE A 323 -8.63 4.03 18.32
N LEU A 324 -9.13 3.68 17.13
CA LEU A 324 -8.52 4.05 15.83
C LEU A 324 -8.41 5.57 15.64
N SER A 325 -9.20 6.36 16.36
CA SER A 325 -9.19 7.82 16.33
C SER A 325 -8.35 8.43 17.46
N SER A 326 -7.28 7.76 17.87
CA SER A 326 -6.36 8.22 18.92
C SER A 326 -4.90 7.91 18.55
N VAL A 327 -3.97 8.69 19.13
CA VAL A 327 -2.53 8.47 18.97
C VAL A 327 -2.14 7.04 19.39
N GLU A 328 -2.60 6.61 20.58
CA GLU A 328 -2.31 5.28 21.13
C GLU A 328 -2.80 4.15 20.21
N GLY A 329 -4.02 4.27 19.68
CA GLY A 329 -4.63 3.25 18.83
C GLY A 329 -3.93 3.11 17.48
N ILE A 330 -3.61 4.23 16.84
CA ILE A 330 -2.88 4.20 15.56
C ILE A 330 -1.44 3.72 15.77
N GLN A 331 -0.77 4.11 16.84
CA GLN A 331 0.56 3.59 17.16
C GLN A 331 0.52 2.08 17.37
N ALA A 332 -0.44 1.56 18.13
CA ALA A 332 -0.61 0.12 18.32
C ALA A 332 -0.89 -0.62 16.99
N LEU A 333 -1.70 -0.03 16.09
CA LEU A 333 -2.00 -0.58 14.78
C LEU A 333 -0.75 -0.66 13.88
N TYR A 334 0.14 0.33 13.95
CA TYR A 334 1.32 0.44 13.08
C TYR A 334 2.61 -0.11 13.71
N ASP A 335 2.67 -0.32 15.01
CA ASP A 335 3.85 -0.83 15.72
C ASP A 335 4.29 -2.23 15.27
N ASP A 336 3.36 -3.04 14.78
CA ASP A 336 3.64 -4.36 14.18
C ASP A 336 3.98 -4.27 12.69
N SER A 337 3.88 -3.09 12.11
CA SER A 337 4.20 -2.81 10.71
C SER A 337 5.59 -2.15 10.55
N THR A 338 6.08 -2.08 9.30
CA THR A 338 7.30 -1.33 8.95
C THR A 338 7.09 0.19 8.85
N LEU A 339 5.85 0.67 9.00
CA LEU A 339 5.50 2.09 8.87
C LEU A 339 5.76 2.85 10.19
N LYS A 340 7.02 3.05 10.55
CA LYS A 340 7.39 3.67 11.83
C LYS A 340 7.32 5.20 11.86
N ALA A 341 7.58 5.84 10.74
CA ALA A 341 7.67 7.30 10.66
C ALA A 341 6.38 7.90 10.11
N SER A 342 5.34 7.95 10.94
CA SER A 342 4.02 8.46 10.52
C SER A 342 3.70 9.78 11.20
N ILE A 343 3.14 10.70 10.42
CA ILE A 343 2.46 11.89 10.93
C ILE A 343 1.03 11.47 11.27
N LEU A 344 0.58 11.75 12.49
CA LEU A 344 -0.76 11.42 12.91
C LEU A 344 -1.70 12.62 12.78
N PRO A 345 -2.98 12.40 12.43
CA PRO A 345 -3.94 13.50 12.20
C PRO A 345 -4.49 14.14 13.46
N PHE A 346 -3.96 13.83 14.63
CA PHE A 346 -4.56 14.18 15.92
C PHE A 346 -3.97 15.45 16.55
N LYS A 347 -4.79 16.20 17.30
CA LYS A 347 -4.39 17.45 17.97
C LYS A 347 -3.32 17.27 19.04
N ASP A 348 -3.29 16.11 19.70
CA ASP A 348 -2.35 15.75 20.75
C ASP A 348 -1.03 15.12 20.22
N TRP A 349 -0.94 14.88 18.91
CA TRP A 349 0.31 14.43 18.30
C TRP A 349 1.28 15.59 18.09
N ASN A 350 2.56 15.38 18.46
CA ASN A 350 3.59 16.39 18.34
C ASN A 350 4.68 16.01 17.33
N ALA A 351 4.69 16.67 16.18
CA ALA A 351 5.68 16.46 15.13
C ALA A 351 7.14 16.71 15.59
N LYS A 352 7.35 17.61 16.58
CA LYS A 352 8.67 17.97 17.08
C LYS A 352 9.38 16.83 17.81
N ASP A 353 8.64 15.84 18.25
CA ASP A 353 9.18 14.65 18.93
C ASP A 353 9.45 13.49 17.96
N THR A 354 9.46 13.75 16.64
CA THR A 354 9.57 12.75 15.59
C THR A 354 10.69 13.08 14.60
N TYR A 355 10.90 12.18 13.64
CA TYR A 355 11.74 12.43 12.46
C TYR A 355 11.40 13.72 11.71
N TYR A 356 10.15 14.17 11.78
CA TYR A 356 9.66 15.38 11.12
C TYR A 356 9.90 16.67 11.93
N ALA A 357 10.71 16.63 12.99
CA ALA A 357 10.95 17.78 13.87
C ALA A 357 11.38 19.05 13.10
N ASP A 358 12.28 18.89 12.13
CA ASP A 358 12.81 20.01 11.34
C ASP A 358 11.78 20.70 10.44
N ILE A 359 10.74 19.96 10.04
CA ILE A 359 9.68 20.46 9.15
C ILE A 359 8.32 20.61 9.87
N ALA A 360 8.32 20.41 11.18
CA ALA A 360 7.11 20.45 12.00
C ALA A 360 6.32 21.76 11.85
N ASP A 361 7.02 22.88 11.79
CA ASP A 361 6.40 24.20 11.65
C ASP A 361 5.72 24.37 10.27
N ASP A 362 6.32 23.83 9.20
CA ASP A 362 5.73 23.88 7.85
C ASP A 362 4.50 22.97 7.74
N ILE A 363 4.57 21.77 8.32
CA ILE A 363 3.41 20.86 8.42
C ILE A 363 2.27 21.52 9.20
N ASN A 364 2.58 22.16 10.32
CA ASN A 364 1.59 22.80 11.17
C ASN A 364 0.99 24.07 10.55
N LYS A 365 1.74 24.77 9.69
CA LYS A 365 1.25 25.93 8.92
C LYS A 365 0.38 25.51 7.72
N GLY A 366 0.33 24.21 7.40
CA GLY A 366 -0.41 23.71 6.26
C GLY A 366 0.30 23.87 4.92
N ASN A 367 1.64 24.01 4.92
CA ASN A 367 2.47 23.98 3.69
C ASN A 367 2.53 22.55 3.13
N THR A 368 1.36 21.95 2.93
CA THR A 368 1.17 20.57 2.51
C THR A 368 0.14 20.46 1.40
N ALA A 369 0.30 19.47 0.53
CA ALA A 369 -0.70 19.09 -0.46
C ALA A 369 -1.01 17.58 -0.32
N PRO A 370 -2.22 17.11 -0.63
CA PRO A 370 -2.53 15.69 -0.61
C PRO A 370 -1.88 14.99 -1.82
N LEU A 371 -1.49 13.74 -1.64
CA LEU A 371 -1.09 12.89 -2.76
C LEU A 371 -2.32 12.54 -3.60
N ILE A 372 -2.27 12.88 -4.87
CA ILE A 372 -3.40 12.77 -5.80
C ILE A 372 -3.37 11.42 -6.51
N TYR A 373 -4.15 10.45 -6.02
CA TYR A 373 -4.29 9.14 -6.67
C TYR A 373 -5.74 8.70 -6.92
N ALA A 374 -6.69 9.19 -6.15
CA ALA A 374 -8.08 8.75 -6.26
C ALA A 374 -8.66 9.06 -7.65
N GLY A 375 -9.22 8.06 -8.31
CA GLY A 375 -9.75 8.15 -9.66
C GLY A 375 -8.67 8.12 -10.78
N TRP A 376 -7.38 8.07 -10.41
CA TRP A 376 -6.25 8.10 -11.34
C TRP A 376 -5.52 6.76 -11.44
N GLU A 377 -6.10 5.67 -10.95
CA GLU A 377 -5.43 4.37 -10.80
C GLU A 377 -4.86 3.83 -12.12
N ASN A 378 -5.61 3.94 -13.22
CA ASN A 378 -5.11 3.54 -14.55
C ASN A 378 -4.01 4.48 -15.06
N THR A 379 -4.18 5.79 -14.83
CA THR A 379 -3.22 6.82 -15.20
C THR A 379 -1.92 6.67 -14.40
N LEU A 380 -2.00 6.31 -13.12
CA LEU A 380 -0.86 6.06 -12.26
C LEU A 380 0.11 5.03 -12.87
N VAL A 381 -0.42 3.99 -13.49
CA VAL A 381 0.38 2.92 -14.08
C VAL A 381 0.90 3.33 -15.46
N ASN A 382 0.00 3.60 -16.41
CA ASN A 382 0.37 3.78 -17.81
C ASN A 382 1.16 5.09 -18.02
N THR A 383 0.66 6.21 -17.51
CA THR A 383 1.38 7.49 -17.55
C THR A 383 2.63 7.44 -16.68
N GLY A 384 2.59 6.71 -15.56
CA GLY A 384 3.76 6.50 -14.71
C GLY A 384 4.91 5.83 -15.47
N TYR A 385 4.66 4.74 -16.20
CA TYR A 385 5.66 4.12 -17.07
C TYR A 385 6.16 5.09 -18.13
N ARG A 386 5.27 5.81 -18.81
CA ARG A 386 5.67 6.77 -19.85
C ARG A 386 6.54 7.90 -19.28
N MET A 387 6.27 8.33 -18.05
CA MET A 387 7.10 9.31 -17.35
C MET A 387 8.47 8.73 -16.98
N LEU A 388 8.57 7.46 -16.55
CA LEU A 388 9.85 6.81 -16.31
C LEU A 388 10.66 6.65 -17.59
N GLU A 389 10.04 6.26 -18.71
CA GLU A 389 10.69 6.24 -20.03
C GLU A 389 11.20 7.62 -20.44
N TYR A 390 10.44 8.70 -20.14
CA TYR A 390 10.90 10.07 -20.35
C TYR A 390 12.14 10.37 -19.49
N ILE A 391 12.15 9.97 -18.23
CA ILE A 391 13.32 10.13 -17.34
C ILE A 391 14.53 9.39 -17.92
N GLN A 392 14.36 8.20 -18.44
CA GLN A 392 15.40 7.34 -19.04
C GLN A 392 15.84 7.78 -20.45
N ASN A 393 15.25 8.83 -21.03
CA ASN A 393 15.46 9.30 -22.39
C ASN A 393 14.95 8.33 -23.49
N GLU A 394 13.98 7.51 -23.19
CA GLU A 394 13.33 6.56 -24.10
C GLU A 394 12.02 7.11 -24.68
N ALA A 395 11.46 8.14 -24.07
CA ALA A 395 10.26 8.86 -24.53
C ALA A 395 10.44 10.38 -24.46
N SER A 396 9.57 11.11 -25.16
CA SER A 396 9.47 12.57 -25.06
C SER A 396 8.42 13.00 -24.02
N ILE A 397 8.41 14.28 -23.61
CA ILE A 397 7.35 14.81 -22.73
C ILE A 397 6.00 14.84 -23.47
N GLU A 398 6.02 14.99 -24.78
CA GLU A 398 4.86 14.93 -25.66
C GLU A 398 4.22 13.54 -25.64
N ASP A 399 5.03 12.47 -25.48
CA ASP A 399 4.53 11.10 -25.29
C ASP A 399 3.84 10.93 -23.93
N VAL A 400 4.35 11.59 -22.86
CA VAL A 400 3.68 11.62 -21.55
C VAL A 400 2.33 12.33 -21.64
N ILE A 401 2.28 13.50 -22.30
CA ILE A 401 1.04 14.26 -22.51
C ILE A 401 0.03 13.41 -23.28
N LYS A 402 0.47 12.76 -24.37
CA LYS A 402 -0.38 11.88 -25.16
C LYS A 402 -0.89 10.68 -24.34
N GLN A 403 -0.05 10.09 -23.49
CA GLN A 403 -0.47 8.99 -22.64
C GLN A 403 -1.55 9.42 -21.63
N LEU A 404 -1.43 10.62 -21.04
CA LEU A 404 -2.47 11.17 -20.17
C LEU A 404 -3.81 11.32 -20.87
N ASP A 405 -3.82 11.80 -22.12
CA ASP A 405 -5.07 11.92 -22.89
C ASP A 405 -5.64 10.54 -23.26
N VAL A 406 -4.80 9.55 -23.57
CA VAL A 406 -5.21 8.15 -23.79
C VAL A 406 -5.79 7.53 -22.52
N ASP A 407 -5.15 7.75 -21.39
CA ASP A 407 -5.63 7.21 -20.10
C ASP A 407 -6.96 7.84 -19.71
N GLN A 408 -7.16 9.15 -19.97
CA GLN A 408 -8.43 9.82 -19.76
C GLN A 408 -9.55 9.19 -20.62
N GLU A 409 -9.29 8.98 -21.91
CA GLU A 409 -10.28 8.34 -22.80
C GLU A 409 -10.65 6.96 -22.27
N SER A 410 -9.70 6.18 -21.76
CA SER A 410 -9.94 4.88 -21.16
C SER A 410 -10.79 4.98 -19.89
N VAL A 411 -10.56 5.96 -19.01
CA VAL A 411 -11.36 6.16 -17.80
C VAL A 411 -12.81 6.53 -18.14
N VAL A 412 -13.02 7.40 -19.14
CA VAL A 412 -14.35 7.94 -19.49
C VAL A 412 -15.18 6.96 -20.34
N ASN A 413 -14.54 6.26 -21.27
CA ASN A 413 -15.21 5.51 -22.32
C ASN A 413 -15.01 4.00 -22.22
N HIS A 414 -14.09 3.53 -21.39
CA HIS A 414 -13.72 2.13 -21.40
C HIS A 414 -14.63 1.30 -20.49
N LYS A 415 -15.32 0.34 -21.12
CA LYS A 415 -15.80 -0.84 -20.37
C LYS A 415 -14.60 -1.77 -20.21
N PRO A 416 -14.27 -2.19 -18.98
CA PRO A 416 -13.18 -3.14 -18.77
C PRO A 416 -13.38 -4.36 -19.67
N ASP A 417 -12.30 -4.85 -20.27
CA ASP A 417 -12.36 -6.11 -21.04
C ASP A 417 -12.76 -7.24 -20.11
N VAL A 418 -13.91 -7.84 -20.40
CA VAL A 418 -14.44 -8.95 -19.62
C VAL A 418 -13.65 -10.21 -19.96
N ILE A 419 -12.91 -10.73 -18.99
CA ILE A 419 -12.10 -11.94 -19.12
C ILE A 419 -12.98 -13.18 -18.96
N THR A 420 -13.85 -13.17 -17.96
CA THR A 420 -14.84 -14.19 -17.66
C THR A 420 -16.00 -13.58 -16.88
N LYS A 421 -16.95 -14.37 -16.42
CA LYS A 421 -18.01 -13.93 -15.51
C LYS A 421 -18.29 -15.00 -14.47
N THR A 422 -18.83 -14.60 -13.34
CA THR A 422 -19.41 -15.52 -12.37
C THR A 422 -20.81 -15.06 -11.96
N THR A 423 -21.69 -16.00 -11.66
CA THR A 423 -23.05 -15.74 -11.18
C THR A 423 -23.19 -15.97 -9.68
N GLU A 424 -22.13 -16.37 -9.03
CA GLU A 424 -22.05 -16.63 -7.59
C GLU A 424 -20.73 -16.12 -7.01
N MET A 425 -20.66 -15.99 -5.70
CA MET A 425 -19.41 -15.65 -5.03
C MET A 425 -18.47 -16.86 -5.06
N ILE A 426 -17.23 -16.65 -5.50
CA ILE A 426 -16.15 -17.63 -5.42
C ILE A 426 -15.38 -17.36 -4.12
N SER A 427 -15.35 -18.33 -3.23
CA SER A 427 -14.68 -18.17 -1.91
C SER A 427 -13.18 -17.94 -2.04
N GLN A 428 -12.57 -17.32 -1.05
CA GLN A 428 -11.11 -17.15 -0.96
C GLN A 428 -10.36 -18.48 -1.17
N LYS A 429 -10.85 -19.56 -0.57
CA LYS A 429 -10.24 -20.89 -0.69
C LYS A 429 -10.30 -21.41 -2.12
N SER A 430 -11.40 -21.18 -2.80
CA SER A 430 -11.57 -21.58 -4.20
C SER A 430 -10.78 -20.70 -5.14
N CYS A 431 -10.69 -19.40 -4.87
CA CYS A 431 -9.77 -18.51 -5.58
C CYS A 431 -8.32 -19.00 -5.46
N ALA A 432 -7.87 -19.41 -4.26
CA ALA A 432 -6.52 -19.94 -4.07
C ALA A 432 -6.27 -21.24 -4.85
N LYS A 433 -7.26 -22.12 -4.94
CA LYS A 433 -7.14 -23.33 -5.77
C LYS A 433 -7.00 -22.99 -7.25
N LEU A 434 -7.83 -22.07 -7.75
CA LEU A 434 -7.78 -21.63 -9.14
C LEU A 434 -6.45 -20.95 -9.48
N ILE A 435 -5.96 -20.08 -8.61
CA ILE A 435 -4.63 -19.46 -8.75
C ILE A 435 -3.51 -20.50 -8.70
N GLY A 436 -3.61 -21.47 -7.79
CA GLY A 436 -2.65 -22.58 -7.73
C GLY A 436 -2.62 -23.41 -9.01
N GLN A 437 -3.77 -23.72 -9.60
CA GLN A 437 -3.86 -24.40 -10.91
C GLN A 437 -3.25 -23.55 -12.02
N CYS A 438 -3.62 -22.24 -12.06
CA CYS A 438 -3.07 -21.29 -13.00
C CYS A 438 -1.54 -21.24 -12.95
N PHE A 439 -0.97 -21.11 -11.76
CA PHE A 439 0.48 -21.01 -11.58
C PHE A 439 1.21 -22.30 -11.92
N MET A 440 0.65 -23.46 -11.55
CA MET A 440 1.22 -24.77 -11.96
C MET A 440 1.26 -24.90 -13.48
N GLU A 441 0.18 -24.55 -14.16
CA GLU A 441 0.11 -24.66 -15.62
C GLU A 441 1.07 -23.68 -16.31
N ALA A 442 1.07 -22.42 -15.87
CA ALA A 442 1.85 -21.36 -16.49
C ALA A 442 3.38 -21.58 -16.33
N THR A 443 3.81 -22.22 -15.26
CA THR A 443 5.24 -22.49 -14.98
C THR A 443 5.66 -23.93 -15.28
N ASP A 444 4.75 -24.77 -15.77
CA ASP A 444 4.95 -26.24 -15.91
C ASP A 444 5.52 -26.87 -14.62
N SER A 445 4.84 -26.57 -13.50
CA SER A 445 5.21 -27.09 -12.18
C SER A 445 4.43 -28.34 -11.83
N ASP A 446 5.00 -29.18 -10.96
CA ASP A 446 4.39 -30.43 -10.50
C ASP A 446 3.36 -30.18 -9.38
N ALA A 447 3.52 -29.09 -8.66
CA ALA A 447 2.69 -28.67 -7.54
C ALA A 447 2.65 -27.14 -7.44
N SER A 448 1.72 -26.62 -6.64
CA SER A 448 1.73 -25.23 -6.20
C SER A 448 1.57 -25.13 -4.68
N LEU A 449 2.17 -24.13 -4.10
CA LEU A 449 2.07 -23.75 -2.70
C LEU A 449 1.55 -22.32 -2.64
N ILE A 450 0.29 -22.16 -2.24
CA ILE A 450 -0.39 -20.87 -2.23
C ILE A 450 -0.69 -20.49 -0.77
N SER A 451 -0.20 -19.33 -0.37
CA SER A 451 -0.50 -18.77 0.94
C SER A 451 -1.93 -18.23 0.98
N LEU A 452 -2.59 -18.43 2.09
CA LEU A 452 -3.94 -17.93 2.40
C LEU A 452 -3.92 -17.22 3.74
N GLY A 453 -4.73 -16.16 3.84
CA GLY A 453 -4.86 -15.41 5.08
C GLY A 453 -3.93 -14.21 5.15
N LYS A 454 -3.37 -13.91 6.32
CA LYS A 454 -2.48 -12.75 6.53
C LYS A 454 -1.26 -12.84 5.62
N TRP A 455 -0.83 -11.68 5.12
CA TRP A 455 0.46 -11.53 4.48
C TRP A 455 1.56 -12.01 5.44
N ILE A 456 2.36 -12.95 4.94
CA ILE A 456 3.55 -13.39 5.66
C ILE A 456 4.68 -12.51 5.14
N ARG A 457 5.35 -11.81 6.02
CA ARG A 457 6.62 -11.17 5.70
C ARG A 457 7.61 -12.25 5.26
N GLY A 458 7.70 -12.48 3.96
CA GLY A 458 8.92 -13.01 3.36
C GLY A 458 10.03 -11.96 3.49
N ASN A 459 11.26 -12.32 3.30
CA ASN A 459 12.36 -11.37 3.15
C ASN A 459 11.93 -10.23 2.22
N SER A 460 12.40 -9.01 2.49
CA SER A 460 12.14 -7.81 1.68
C SER A 460 12.49 -7.95 0.18
N LYS A 461 13.05 -9.08 -0.23
CA LYS A 461 13.32 -9.49 -1.61
C LYS A 461 12.14 -10.20 -2.29
N ASP A 462 11.12 -10.63 -1.54
CA ASP A 462 9.96 -11.34 -2.07
C ASP A 462 8.79 -10.38 -2.26
N GLN A 463 8.73 -9.73 -3.40
CA GLN A 463 7.55 -8.96 -3.83
C GLN A 463 6.31 -9.85 -4.00
N ASN A 464 6.46 -11.15 -3.99
CA ASN A 464 5.42 -12.17 -4.19
C ASN A 464 5.03 -12.90 -2.88
N SER A 465 5.28 -12.31 -1.73
CA SER A 465 4.95 -12.90 -0.43
C SER A 465 3.47 -12.81 -0.06
N ASP A 466 2.67 -12.09 -0.84
CA ASP A 466 1.24 -11.97 -0.63
C ASP A 466 0.52 -13.29 -0.92
N GLY A 467 -0.37 -13.70 -0.03
CA GLY A 467 -1.27 -14.81 -0.27
C GLY A 467 -2.53 -14.39 -1.03
N VAL A 468 -3.36 -15.35 -1.40
CA VAL A 468 -4.70 -15.10 -1.91
C VAL A 468 -5.62 -14.75 -0.76
N ASN A 469 -6.02 -13.48 -0.64
CA ASN A 469 -6.87 -12.98 0.44
C ASN A 469 -8.26 -12.55 -0.05
N GLY A 470 -8.41 -12.31 -1.36
CA GLY A 470 -9.65 -11.85 -1.96
C GLY A 470 -10.62 -12.98 -2.32
N LYS A 471 -11.83 -12.55 -2.65
CA LYS A 471 -12.92 -13.35 -3.22
C LYS A 471 -13.29 -12.77 -4.58
N LEU A 472 -13.90 -13.56 -5.47
CA LEU A 472 -14.60 -13.02 -6.63
C LEU A 472 -16.10 -12.96 -6.33
N TYR A 473 -16.73 -11.89 -6.77
CA TYR A 473 -18.16 -11.66 -6.58
C TYR A 473 -18.94 -11.87 -7.88
N ALA A 474 -20.24 -12.15 -7.76
CA ALA A 474 -21.13 -12.40 -8.88
C ALA A 474 -21.22 -11.18 -9.82
N GLN A 475 -20.42 -11.19 -10.89
CA GLN A 475 -20.31 -10.12 -11.88
C GLN A 475 -19.52 -10.56 -13.11
N ASP A 476 -19.38 -9.67 -14.08
CA ASP A 476 -18.35 -9.77 -15.11
C ASP A 476 -16.98 -9.52 -14.45
N ILE A 477 -16.01 -10.38 -14.75
CA ILE A 477 -14.67 -10.38 -14.16
C ILE A 477 -13.70 -9.76 -15.16
N ALA A 478 -13.10 -8.66 -14.76
CA ALA A 478 -12.06 -7.95 -15.50
C ALA A 478 -10.69 -8.09 -14.81
N GLU A 479 -9.67 -7.45 -15.37
CA GLU A 479 -8.30 -7.48 -14.84
C GLU A 479 -8.22 -6.97 -13.40
N GLN A 480 -8.92 -5.87 -13.08
CA GLN A 480 -8.93 -5.30 -11.73
C GLN A 480 -9.50 -6.27 -10.68
N ASP A 481 -10.49 -7.10 -11.07
CA ASP A 481 -11.04 -8.13 -10.18
C ASP A 481 -10.02 -9.24 -9.93
N LEU A 482 -9.28 -9.65 -10.97
CA LEU A 482 -8.22 -10.64 -10.83
C LEU A 482 -7.09 -10.13 -9.91
N CYS A 483 -6.76 -8.84 -9.93
CA CYS A 483 -5.80 -8.24 -9.02
C CYS A 483 -6.16 -8.47 -7.55
N THR A 484 -7.45 -8.55 -7.21
CA THR A 484 -7.90 -8.75 -5.83
C THR A 484 -7.62 -10.16 -5.29
N ILE A 485 -7.37 -11.11 -6.18
CA ILE A 485 -7.10 -12.51 -5.84
C ILE A 485 -5.69 -12.96 -6.23
N LEU A 486 -4.91 -12.12 -6.93
CA LEU A 486 -3.56 -12.46 -7.38
C LEU A 486 -2.51 -12.09 -6.33
N PRO A 487 -1.72 -13.06 -5.83
CA PRO A 487 -0.63 -12.78 -4.89
C PRO A 487 0.54 -12.04 -5.53
N THR A 488 0.70 -12.09 -6.84
CA THR A 488 1.74 -11.40 -7.60
C THR A 488 1.37 -9.99 -8.00
N SER A 489 0.20 -9.50 -7.62
CA SER A 489 -0.32 -8.20 -8.07
C SER A 489 -0.34 -8.03 -9.60
N TRP A 490 -0.11 -6.78 -10.08
CA TRP A 490 -0.20 -6.45 -11.50
C TRP A 490 0.96 -6.98 -12.35
N TYR A 491 2.19 -6.95 -11.81
CA TYR A 491 3.42 -7.11 -12.58
C TYR A 491 4.38 -8.15 -12.02
N GLY A 492 4.06 -8.70 -10.86
CA GLY A 492 4.91 -9.71 -10.25
C GLY A 492 4.99 -10.99 -11.08
N THR A 493 6.17 -11.57 -11.15
CA THR A 493 6.40 -12.86 -11.78
C THR A 493 6.11 -14.00 -10.80
N ILE A 494 5.67 -15.14 -11.34
CA ILE A 494 5.46 -16.34 -10.54
C ILE A 494 6.82 -16.90 -10.13
N GLN A 495 7.00 -17.18 -8.85
CA GLN A 495 8.20 -17.81 -8.32
C GLN A 495 8.06 -19.33 -8.34
N THR A 496 9.19 -20.03 -8.46
CA THR A 496 9.25 -21.49 -8.37
C THR A 496 10.35 -21.93 -7.40
N VAL A 497 10.18 -23.13 -6.84
CA VAL A 497 11.15 -23.73 -5.92
C VAL A 497 11.20 -25.23 -6.14
N LYS A 498 12.33 -25.85 -5.84
CA LYS A 498 12.51 -27.31 -5.87
C LYS A 498 12.37 -27.88 -4.46
N LEU A 499 11.32 -28.67 -4.25
CA LEU A 499 11.04 -29.33 -2.96
C LEU A 499 10.93 -30.84 -3.13
N THR A 500 11.33 -31.58 -2.10
CA THR A 500 11.09 -33.02 -2.04
C THR A 500 9.61 -33.31 -1.75
N GLY A 501 9.12 -34.49 -2.14
CA GLY A 501 7.74 -34.88 -1.83
C GLY A 501 7.44 -34.92 -0.33
N LYS A 502 8.47 -35.16 0.50
CA LYS A 502 8.35 -35.08 1.97
C LYS A 502 8.10 -33.65 2.42
N GLU A 503 8.90 -32.69 1.96
CA GLU A 503 8.76 -31.27 2.28
C GLU A 503 7.40 -30.72 1.84
N ILE A 504 6.92 -31.07 0.64
CA ILE A 504 5.60 -30.67 0.15
C ILE A 504 4.48 -31.19 1.09
N LYS A 505 4.56 -32.46 1.53
CA LYS A 505 3.58 -33.05 2.45
C LYS A 505 3.61 -32.38 3.82
N GLU A 506 4.79 -32.05 4.32
CA GLU A 506 4.96 -31.34 5.59
C GLU A 506 4.37 -29.94 5.53
N LEU A 507 4.68 -29.17 4.48
CA LEU A 507 4.11 -27.84 4.26
C LEU A 507 2.58 -27.85 4.11
N HIS A 508 2.05 -28.86 3.41
CA HIS A 508 0.60 -29.02 3.28
C HIS A 508 -0.08 -29.26 4.65
N LYS A 509 0.49 -30.14 5.45
CA LYS A 509 -0.04 -30.45 6.79
C LYS A 509 0.05 -29.23 7.71
N GLU A 510 1.19 -28.58 7.74
CA GLU A 510 1.44 -27.40 8.57
C GLU A 510 0.51 -26.24 8.19
N GLY A 511 0.30 -26.03 6.90
CA GLY A 511 -0.64 -25.04 6.39
C GLY A 511 -2.07 -25.30 6.83
N TYR A 512 -2.55 -26.54 6.71
CA TYR A 512 -3.90 -26.90 7.11
C TYR A 512 -4.15 -26.65 8.60
N ASP A 513 -3.23 -27.11 9.46
CA ASP A 513 -3.34 -26.93 10.91
C ASP A 513 -3.35 -25.44 11.31
N LYS A 514 -2.60 -24.59 10.62
CA LYS A 514 -2.57 -23.15 10.86
C LYS A 514 -3.86 -22.45 10.42
N TYR A 515 -4.50 -22.89 9.36
CA TYR A 515 -5.77 -22.33 8.89
C TYR A 515 -6.89 -22.50 9.93
N GLU A 516 -7.06 -23.71 10.46
CA GLU A 516 -8.09 -24.00 11.45
C GLU A 516 -7.92 -23.16 12.74
N THR A 517 -6.71 -22.68 13.01
CA THR A 517 -6.41 -21.82 14.15
C THR A 517 -6.48 -20.32 13.83
N GLY A 518 -6.95 -19.94 12.63
CA GLY A 518 -7.04 -18.55 12.19
C GLY A 518 -5.69 -17.88 11.90
N LYS A 519 -4.62 -18.68 11.79
CA LYS A 519 -3.30 -18.21 11.37
C LYS A 519 -3.14 -18.34 9.85
N THR A 520 -2.11 -17.69 9.30
CA THR A 520 -1.72 -17.87 7.91
C THR A 520 -1.41 -19.33 7.61
N TYR A 521 -1.86 -19.84 6.47
CA TYR A 521 -1.60 -21.22 6.07
C TYR A 521 -1.29 -21.29 4.57
N HIS A 522 -0.65 -22.39 4.18
CA HIS A 522 -0.34 -22.68 2.80
C HIS A 522 -1.29 -23.72 2.25
N TYR A 523 -1.87 -23.43 1.13
CA TYR A 523 -2.67 -24.38 0.38
C TYR A 523 -1.80 -25.04 -0.68
N VAL A 524 -1.67 -26.37 -0.62
CA VAL A 524 -0.84 -27.13 -1.57
C VAL A 524 -1.72 -27.87 -2.56
N LEU A 525 -1.53 -27.60 -3.84
CA LEU A 525 -2.10 -28.36 -4.94
C LEU A 525 -1.02 -29.24 -5.57
N ILE A 526 -1.39 -30.45 -5.96
CA ILE A 526 -0.49 -31.44 -6.51
C ILE A 526 -1.06 -32.02 -7.81
N LYS A 527 -0.33 -31.88 -8.91
CA LYS A 527 -0.71 -32.35 -10.24
C LYS A 527 -0.88 -33.86 -10.29
N ASN A 528 -0.03 -34.60 -9.57
CA ASN A 528 -0.08 -36.05 -9.44
C ASN A 528 -0.20 -36.45 -7.96
N LYS A 529 -1.27 -37.09 -7.57
CA LYS A 529 -1.59 -37.42 -6.17
C LYS A 529 -0.61 -38.36 -5.44
N LYS A 530 0.46 -38.84 -6.10
CA LYS A 530 1.46 -39.77 -5.52
C LYS A 530 2.83 -39.12 -5.46
N LEU A 531 3.05 -38.25 -4.49
CA LEU A 531 4.38 -37.73 -4.18
C LEU A 531 5.24 -38.83 -3.51
N LYS A 532 6.45 -39.01 -4.01
CA LYS A 532 7.48 -39.85 -3.37
C LYS A 532 8.37 -38.99 -2.51
N ASP A 533 8.58 -39.37 -1.26
CA ASP A 533 9.25 -38.55 -0.25
C ASP A 533 10.65 -38.07 -0.67
N ASN A 534 11.40 -38.90 -1.35
CA ASN A 534 12.78 -38.62 -1.78
C ASN A 534 12.90 -38.08 -3.22
N GLN A 535 11.78 -37.83 -3.90
CA GLN A 535 11.78 -37.26 -5.25
C GLN A 535 11.60 -35.75 -5.18
N THR A 536 12.40 -35.01 -5.94
CA THR A 536 12.29 -33.55 -6.06
C THR A 536 11.25 -33.19 -7.12
N TYR A 537 10.45 -32.16 -6.82
CA TYR A 537 9.40 -31.63 -7.65
C TYR A 537 9.59 -30.12 -7.83
N LYS A 538 9.22 -29.60 -8.98
CA LYS A 538 9.12 -28.18 -9.22
C LYS A 538 7.78 -27.67 -8.65
N VAL A 539 7.82 -26.65 -7.81
CA VAL A 539 6.65 -26.11 -7.11
C VAL A 539 6.49 -24.63 -7.46
N ALA A 540 5.34 -24.24 -8.00
CA ALA A 540 4.98 -22.84 -8.12
C ALA A 540 4.56 -22.31 -6.74
N ILE A 541 5.06 -21.14 -6.34
CA ILE A 541 4.90 -20.67 -4.96
C ILE A 541 4.47 -19.21 -4.91
N CYS A 542 3.62 -18.89 -3.93
CA CYS A 542 3.43 -17.54 -3.45
C CYS A 542 3.30 -17.56 -1.92
N GLY A 543 4.12 -16.78 -1.25
CA GLY A 543 4.19 -16.70 0.21
C GLY A 543 4.67 -17.99 0.88
N ALA A 544 5.71 -17.91 1.68
CA ALA A 544 6.19 -19.02 2.50
C ALA A 544 6.72 -18.53 3.83
N ASP A 545 6.47 -19.32 4.91
CA ASP A 545 7.00 -19.07 6.26
C ASP A 545 8.48 -19.44 6.43
N ARG A 546 9.14 -19.90 5.37
CA ARG A 546 10.50 -20.43 5.42
C ARG A 546 11.39 -19.71 4.41
N ASP A 547 12.67 -19.58 4.73
CA ASP A 547 13.69 -19.20 3.74
C ASP A 547 13.79 -20.33 2.71
N LEU A 548 13.32 -20.03 1.50
CA LEU A 548 13.39 -20.92 0.34
C LEU A 548 14.25 -20.27 -0.75
N GLU A 549 15.03 -21.06 -1.44
CA GLU A 549 15.74 -20.61 -2.64
C GLU A 549 14.74 -20.50 -3.80
N LEU A 550 14.16 -19.31 -4.00
CA LEU A 550 13.19 -19.06 -5.04
C LEU A 550 13.87 -18.76 -6.38
N GLU A 551 13.31 -19.32 -7.44
CA GLU A 551 13.70 -19.04 -8.82
C GLU A 551 12.56 -18.24 -9.50
N ASP A 552 12.89 -17.11 -10.12
CA ASP A 552 11.94 -16.36 -10.94
C ASP A 552 11.63 -17.16 -12.21
N SER A 553 10.34 -17.41 -12.47
CA SER A 553 9.91 -18.13 -13.67
C SER A 553 9.94 -17.27 -14.94
N GLY A 554 10.02 -15.95 -14.83
CA GLY A 554 9.85 -14.99 -15.92
C GLY A 554 8.40 -14.88 -16.43
N VAL A 555 7.45 -15.57 -15.80
CA VAL A 555 6.03 -15.53 -16.19
C VAL A 555 5.29 -14.51 -15.32
N VAL A 556 4.73 -13.49 -15.94
CA VAL A 556 3.90 -12.48 -15.24
C VAL A 556 2.60 -13.13 -14.77
N GLY A 557 2.32 -13.02 -13.47
CA GLY A 557 1.16 -13.66 -12.85
C GLY A 557 -0.18 -13.21 -13.43
N MET A 558 -0.32 -11.92 -13.77
CA MET A 558 -1.52 -11.38 -14.40
C MET A 558 -1.75 -11.96 -15.80
N ASP A 559 -0.74 -12.06 -16.64
CA ASP A 559 -0.86 -12.61 -17.99
C ASP A 559 -1.26 -14.09 -17.95
N ALA A 560 -0.68 -14.83 -17.00
CA ALA A 560 -1.06 -16.21 -16.73
C ALA A 560 -2.53 -16.31 -16.30
N ALA A 561 -2.97 -15.44 -15.38
CA ALA A 561 -4.35 -15.41 -14.89
C ALA A 561 -5.35 -15.05 -16.00
N LYS A 562 -5.10 -14.01 -16.80
CA LYS A 562 -5.94 -13.67 -17.96
C LYS A 562 -6.12 -14.87 -18.89
N THR A 563 -5.02 -15.54 -19.23
CA THR A 563 -5.02 -16.72 -20.09
C THR A 563 -5.80 -17.88 -19.46
N PHE A 564 -5.61 -18.10 -18.15
CA PHE A 564 -6.27 -19.19 -17.44
C PHE A 564 -7.78 -18.95 -17.31
N PHE A 565 -8.20 -17.78 -16.81
CA PHE A 565 -9.60 -17.47 -16.55
C PHE A 565 -10.42 -17.26 -17.82
N SER A 566 -9.83 -16.81 -18.94
CA SER A 566 -10.52 -16.67 -20.22
C SER A 566 -11.05 -17.99 -20.82
N ARG A 567 -10.59 -19.13 -20.29
CA ARG A 567 -11.10 -20.46 -20.69
C ARG A 567 -12.51 -20.75 -20.17
N TYR A 568 -12.94 -20.03 -19.14
CA TYR A 568 -14.26 -20.21 -18.54
C TYR A 568 -15.26 -19.24 -19.16
N LYS A 569 -16.31 -19.76 -19.79
CA LYS A 569 -17.43 -18.91 -20.22
C LYS A 569 -18.21 -18.34 -19.03
N THR A 570 -18.33 -19.13 -17.98
CA THR A 570 -18.87 -18.75 -16.67
C THR A 570 -18.10 -19.54 -15.64
N LEU A 571 -17.48 -18.86 -14.69
CA LEU A 571 -16.73 -19.44 -13.59
C LEU A 571 -17.69 -19.74 -12.45
N SER A 572 -17.49 -20.88 -11.77
CA SER A 572 -18.27 -21.30 -10.62
C SER A 572 -17.37 -21.82 -9.49
N GLU A 573 -17.89 -21.90 -8.28
CA GLU A 573 -17.21 -22.50 -7.12
C GLU A 573 -16.79 -23.95 -7.41
N ALA A 574 -17.54 -24.67 -8.23
CA ALA A 574 -17.27 -26.07 -8.60
C ALA A 574 -16.02 -26.22 -9.51
N ASP A 575 -15.60 -25.15 -10.22
CA ASP A 575 -14.40 -25.18 -11.08
C ASP A 575 -13.11 -25.21 -10.28
N ALA A 576 -13.17 -24.89 -8.99
CA ALA A 576 -12.06 -24.96 -8.05
C ALA A 576 -11.90 -26.37 -7.46
N GLN A 577 -11.48 -27.35 -8.25
CA GLN A 577 -11.35 -28.78 -7.85
C GLN A 577 -10.03 -29.10 -7.15
#